data_eab8636560df89fd670b14430914f555
#
_entry.id   eab8636560df89fd670b14430914f555
#
_cell.length_a   1.000
_cell.length_b   1.000
_cell.length_c   1.000
_cell.angle_alpha   90.00
_cell.angle_beta   90.00
_cell.angle_gamma   90.00
#
_symmetry.space_group_name_H-M   'P 1'
#
loop_
_entity.id
_entity.type
_entity.pdbx_description
1 polymer ?
#
loop_
_entity_poly.entity_id
_entity_poly.type
_entity_poly.pdbx_seq_one_letter_code
_entity_poly.pdbx_strand_id
1 'polypeptide(L)'
;MSVIAPSLGKSLLLIGASRGLGFAMAEEYLRLGWNVVATIRSESQSKLAGLGQAFKGRLEIETVDITLPSEVTALRARLASRTFDLLFVNAGVKNDDRETIADVSTDEFVRVIVTNALSPMRVIEAFQDLVPPTGTIGVMTSGLGSVANNQAGSYEVYRASKAALNTLMRSFAARHAGDPRAMLLMAPGWVRTDMGGVQAPLSVEESIPKLASTVNAQQGKAGLQYLDYLGRTVPW
;
A
#
# COMPACT_ATOMS: atom_id res chain seq x y z
N MET A 1 -4.42 -29.43 -24.45
CA MET A 1 -4.63 -28.10 -23.82
C MET A 1 -3.27 -27.53 -23.49
N SER A 2 -2.83 -26.53 -24.23
CA SER A 2 -1.52 -25.90 -24.05
C SER A 2 -1.55 -25.04 -22.80
N VAL A 3 -0.79 -25.42 -21.78
CA VAL A 3 -0.57 -24.57 -20.60
C VAL A 3 0.31 -23.43 -21.09
N ILE A 4 -0.29 -22.23 -21.23
CA ILE A 4 0.45 -21.01 -21.51
C ILE A 4 1.37 -20.78 -20.30
N ALA A 5 2.67 -20.88 -20.50
CA ALA A 5 3.67 -20.52 -19.50
C ALA A 5 3.43 -19.07 -19.09
N PRO A 6 3.50 -18.73 -17.77
CA PRO A 6 3.32 -17.35 -17.33
C PRO A 6 4.38 -16.47 -17.99
N SER A 7 3.95 -15.34 -18.56
CA SER A 7 4.85 -14.36 -19.15
C SER A 7 5.91 -13.94 -18.11
N LEU A 8 7.17 -13.86 -18.52
CA LEU A 8 8.37 -13.50 -17.75
C LEU A 8 8.40 -12.05 -17.22
N GLY A 9 7.25 -11.41 -17.00
CA GLY A 9 7.13 -10.08 -16.43
C GLY A 9 7.18 -10.09 -14.89
N LYS A 10 7.72 -9.05 -14.29
CA LYS A 10 7.67 -8.83 -12.84
C LYS A 10 6.22 -8.86 -12.33
N SER A 11 6.04 -9.20 -11.06
CA SER A 11 4.72 -9.39 -10.44
C SER A 11 4.54 -8.54 -9.20
N LEU A 12 3.35 -7.93 -9.09
CA LEU A 12 2.92 -7.10 -7.96
C LEU A 12 1.71 -7.74 -7.28
N LEU A 13 1.76 -7.87 -5.95
CA LEU A 13 0.60 -8.04 -5.10
C LEU A 13 0.24 -6.69 -4.48
N LEU A 14 -0.88 -6.10 -4.92
CA LEU A 14 -1.34 -4.79 -4.48
C LEU A 14 -2.59 -4.92 -3.60
N ILE A 15 -2.46 -4.59 -2.34
CA ILE A 15 -3.56 -4.66 -1.37
C ILE A 15 -4.27 -3.30 -1.28
N GLY A 16 -5.55 -3.26 -1.68
CA GLY A 16 -6.39 -2.06 -1.64
C GLY A 16 -6.31 -1.22 -2.91
N ALA A 17 -6.88 -1.73 -4.01
CA ALA A 17 -6.82 -1.12 -5.34
C ALA A 17 -8.19 -0.69 -5.89
N SER A 18 -9.25 -0.65 -5.08
CA SER A 18 -10.61 -0.39 -5.58
C SER A 18 -10.79 1.01 -6.19
N ARG A 19 -10.05 2.01 -5.70
CA ARG A 19 -10.14 3.42 -6.12
C ARG A 19 -8.87 4.22 -5.79
N GLY A 20 -8.86 5.49 -6.18
CA GLY A 20 -7.83 6.47 -5.80
C GLY A 20 -6.42 6.02 -6.17
N LEU A 21 -5.48 6.19 -5.24
CA LEU A 21 -4.06 5.88 -5.47
C LEU A 21 -3.81 4.40 -5.78
N GLY A 22 -4.53 3.49 -5.11
CA GLY A 22 -4.38 2.05 -5.35
C GLY A 22 -4.82 1.63 -6.74
N PHE A 23 -5.94 2.16 -7.24
CA PHE A 23 -6.38 1.93 -8.61
C PHE A 23 -5.34 2.44 -9.61
N ALA A 24 -4.89 3.68 -9.44
CA ALA A 24 -3.90 4.27 -10.33
C ALA A 24 -2.54 3.55 -10.27
N MET A 25 -2.17 3.04 -9.11
CA MET A 25 -0.97 2.23 -8.95
C MET A 25 -1.08 0.90 -9.71
N ALA A 26 -2.24 0.23 -9.65
CA ALA A 26 -2.50 -0.97 -10.45
C ALA A 26 -2.36 -0.67 -11.95
N GLU A 27 -2.99 0.41 -12.42
CA GLU A 27 -2.91 0.84 -13.83
C GLU A 27 -1.47 1.15 -14.24
N GLU A 28 -0.72 1.88 -13.44
CA GLU A 28 0.66 2.26 -13.75
C GLU A 28 1.57 1.03 -13.86
N TYR A 29 1.49 0.08 -12.91
CA TYR A 29 2.30 -1.15 -12.99
C TYR A 29 1.90 -2.03 -14.18
N LEU A 30 0.62 -2.07 -14.55
CA LEU A 30 0.18 -2.73 -15.80
C LEU A 30 0.76 -2.07 -17.04
N ARG A 31 0.82 -0.72 -17.09
CA ARG A 31 1.47 0.04 -18.18
C ARG A 31 2.97 -0.23 -18.25
N LEU A 32 3.62 -0.41 -17.11
CA LEU A 32 5.03 -0.79 -16.99
C LEU A 32 5.31 -2.25 -17.36
N GLY A 33 4.29 -3.02 -17.76
CA GLY A 33 4.45 -4.39 -18.22
C GLY A 33 4.39 -5.45 -17.12
N TRP A 34 4.04 -5.09 -15.88
CA TRP A 34 3.96 -6.02 -14.77
C TRP A 34 2.68 -6.85 -14.80
N ASN A 35 2.73 -8.03 -14.17
CA ASN A 35 1.54 -8.78 -13.79
C ASN A 35 1.06 -8.29 -12.43
N VAL A 36 -0.22 -8.00 -12.28
CA VAL A 36 -0.77 -7.41 -11.07
C VAL A 36 -1.87 -8.30 -10.49
N VAL A 37 -1.71 -8.71 -9.25
CA VAL A 37 -2.81 -9.18 -8.41
C VAL A 37 -3.25 -8.01 -7.55
N ALA A 38 -4.44 -7.48 -7.82
CA ALA A 38 -4.99 -6.32 -7.14
C ALA A 38 -6.15 -6.72 -6.25
N THR A 39 -6.19 -6.24 -5.00
CA THR A 39 -7.28 -6.58 -4.11
C THR A 39 -8.27 -5.44 -3.91
N ILE A 40 -9.53 -5.80 -3.72
CA ILE A 40 -10.67 -4.94 -3.41
C ILE A 40 -11.42 -5.50 -2.20
N ARG A 41 -12.22 -4.68 -1.51
CA ARG A 41 -13.10 -5.18 -0.45
C ARG A 41 -14.42 -5.73 -0.97
N SER A 42 -14.93 -5.18 -2.07
CA SER A 42 -16.20 -5.56 -2.68
C SER A 42 -16.16 -5.25 -4.17
N GLU A 43 -16.72 -6.13 -4.98
CA GLU A 43 -16.77 -6.00 -6.44
C GLU A 43 -17.63 -4.83 -6.90
N SER A 44 -18.66 -4.48 -6.15
CA SER A 44 -19.66 -3.47 -6.54
C SER A 44 -19.12 -2.03 -6.69
N GLN A 45 -17.90 -1.75 -6.24
CA GLN A 45 -17.32 -0.40 -6.21
C GLN A 45 -16.00 -0.28 -7.00
N SER A 46 -15.60 -1.29 -7.75
CA SER A 46 -14.28 -1.30 -8.39
C SER A 46 -14.31 -0.94 -9.87
N LYS A 47 -13.47 0.01 -10.26
CA LYS A 47 -13.19 0.34 -11.67
C LYS A 47 -12.17 -0.62 -12.30
N LEU A 48 -11.61 -1.57 -11.54
CA LEU A 48 -10.56 -2.49 -12.01
C LEU A 48 -11.02 -3.40 -13.14
N ALA A 49 -12.31 -3.76 -13.20
CA ALA A 49 -12.85 -4.58 -14.30
C ALA A 49 -12.58 -3.98 -15.69
N GLY A 50 -12.61 -2.64 -15.81
CA GLY A 50 -12.26 -1.93 -17.05
C GLY A 50 -10.78 -2.09 -17.43
N LEU A 51 -9.88 -2.10 -16.45
CA LEU A 51 -8.45 -2.36 -16.68
C LEU A 51 -8.21 -3.81 -17.14
N GLY A 52 -8.99 -4.78 -16.63
CA GLY A 52 -8.88 -6.18 -17.04
C GLY A 52 -9.09 -6.39 -18.53
N GLN A 53 -9.94 -5.59 -19.17
CA GLN A 53 -10.15 -5.64 -20.63
C GLN A 53 -8.95 -5.04 -21.40
N ALA A 54 -8.39 -3.93 -20.92
CA ALA A 54 -7.26 -3.24 -21.56
C ALA A 54 -5.94 -4.02 -21.41
N PHE A 55 -5.75 -4.72 -20.29
CA PHE A 55 -4.51 -5.43 -19.95
C PHE A 55 -4.73 -6.95 -19.81
N LYS A 56 -5.38 -7.56 -20.82
CA LYS A 56 -5.77 -8.98 -20.81
C LYS A 56 -4.66 -9.91 -20.33
N GLY A 57 -4.99 -10.75 -19.34
CA GLY A 57 -4.10 -11.78 -18.78
C GLY A 57 -3.02 -11.27 -17.82
N ARG A 58 -2.95 -9.94 -17.57
CA ARG A 58 -1.96 -9.37 -16.65
C ARG A 58 -2.57 -8.79 -15.38
N LEU A 59 -3.88 -8.69 -15.29
CA LEU A 59 -4.60 -8.27 -14.08
C LEU A 59 -5.46 -9.42 -13.57
N GLU A 60 -5.25 -9.76 -12.30
CA GLU A 60 -6.10 -10.63 -11.50
C GLU A 60 -6.70 -9.82 -10.34
N ILE A 61 -7.97 -10.00 -10.07
CA ILE A 61 -8.66 -9.26 -9.01
C ILE A 61 -9.08 -10.24 -7.93
N GLU A 62 -8.68 -9.96 -6.70
CA GLU A 62 -8.97 -10.74 -5.51
C GLU A 62 -9.78 -9.91 -4.50
N THR A 63 -10.55 -10.57 -3.65
CA THR A 63 -11.35 -9.89 -2.62
C THR A 63 -10.77 -10.17 -1.24
N VAL A 64 -10.58 -9.10 -0.44
CA VAL A 64 -10.16 -9.18 0.96
C VAL A 64 -10.52 -7.91 1.73
N ASP A 65 -11.11 -8.07 2.90
CA ASP A 65 -11.07 -7.04 3.94
C ASP A 65 -9.89 -7.33 4.88
N ILE A 66 -8.87 -6.49 4.83
CA ILE A 66 -7.66 -6.68 5.64
C ILE A 66 -7.90 -6.55 7.15
N THR A 67 -9.04 -6.03 7.57
CA THR A 67 -9.41 -5.94 8.99
C THR A 67 -9.89 -7.29 9.54
N LEU A 68 -10.21 -8.24 8.66
CA LEU A 68 -10.68 -9.59 9.00
C LEU A 68 -9.55 -10.61 8.81
N PRO A 69 -8.92 -11.11 9.89
CA PRO A 69 -7.81 -12.07 9.80
C PRO A 69 -8.14 -13.34 9.01
N SER A 70 -9.39 -13.79 9.07
CA SER A 70 -9.85 -14.97 8.31
C SER A 70 -9.79 -14.77 6.80
N GLU A 71 -10.13 -13.55 6.32
CA GLU A 71 -10.05 -13.23 4.89
C GLU A 71 -8.59 -13.09 4.42
N VAL A 72 -7.72 -12.51 5.25
CA VAL A 72 -6.27 -12.46 4.99
C VAL A 72 -5.70 -13.87 4.86
N THR A 73 -6.07 -14.78 5.77
CA THR A 73 -5.65 -16.19 5.72
C THR A 73 -6.19 -16.89 4.47
N ALA A 74 -7.44 -16.67 4.10
CA ALA A 74 -8.04 -17.25 2.91
C ALA A 74 -7.36 -16.75 1.62
N LEU A 75 -7.08 -15.45 1.51
CA LEU A 75 -6.32 -14.88 0.40
C LEU A 75 -4.91 -15.48 0.33
N ARG A 76 -4.21 -15.59 1.47
CA ARG A 76 -2.89 -16.18 1.55
C ARG A 76 -2.88 -17.64 1.02
N ALA A 77 -3.92 -18.41 1.35
CA ALA A 77 -4.06 -19.77 0.88
C ALA A 77 -4.25 -19.85 -0.66
N ARG A 78 -5.08 -18.96 -1.24
CA ARG A 78 -5.28 -18.88 -2.70
C ARG A 78 -3.99 -18.53 -3.45
N LEU A 79 -3.14 -17.70 -2.85
CA LEU A 79 -1.90 -17.23 -3.46
C LEU A 79 -0.64 -18.05 -3.03
N ALA A 80 -0.82 -19.17 -2.35
CA ALA A 80 0.27 -19.93 -1.70
C ALA A 80 1.40 -20.38 -2.64
N SER A 81 1.09 -20.65 -3.92
CA SER A 81 2.05 -21.08 -4.92
C SER A 81 2.67 -19.95 -5.75
N ARG A 82 2.37 -18.70 -5.41
CA ARG A 82 2.81 -17.51 -6.14
C ARG A 82 4.02 -16.87 -5.48
N THR A 83 4.79 -16.14 -6.28
CA THR A 83 5.83 -15.22 -5.81
C THR A 83 5.59 -13.84 -6.39
N PHE A 84 5.96 -12.79 -5.66
CA PHE A 84 5.76 -11.41 -6.07
C PHE A 84 7.05 -10.60 -5.92
N ASP A 85 7.48 -9.94 -6.99
CA ASP A 85 8.63 -9.03 -6.95
C ASP A 85 8.36 -7.80 -6.08
N LEU A 86 7.08 -7.45 -5.91
CA LEU A 86 6.62 -6.36 -5.05
C LEU A 86 5.34 -6.79 -4.31
N LEU A 87 5.38 -6.75 -2.99
CA LEU A 87 4.20 -6.69 -2.13
C LEU A 87 3.98 -5.22 -1.75
N PHE A 88 2.82 -4.67 -2.07
CA PHE A 88 2.52 -3.29 -1.72
C PHE A 88 1.15 -3.15 -1.06
N VAL A 89 1.13 -2.66 0.19
CA VAL A 89 -0.12 -2.44 0.94
C VAL A 89 -0.50 -0.97 0.86
N ASN A 90 -1.58 -0.67 0.11
CA ASN A 90 -2.09 0.68 -0.06
C ASN A 90 -3.36 0.95 0.78
N ALA A 91 -4.08 -0.09 1.19
CA ALA A 91 -5.34 0.05 1.93
C ALA A 91 -5.20 0.98 3.15
N GLY A 92 -6.16 1.87 3.29
CA GLY A 92 -6.21 2.81 4.41
C GLY A 92 -7.49 3.65 4.40
N VAL A 93 -7.76 4.28 5.54
CA VAL A 93 -8.91 5.14 5.78
C VAL A 93 -8.49 6.40 6.54
N LYS A 94 -9.36 7.40 6.59
CA LYS A 94 -9.26 8.51 7.54
C LYS A 94 -10.61 8.72 8.24
N ASN A 95 -10.59 9.42 9.37
CA ASN A 95 -11.78 9.97 10.03
C ASN A 95 -12.18 11.31 9.39
N ASP A 96 -13.19 11.96 9.92
CA ASP A 96 -13.52 13.35 9.53
C ASP A 96 -12.33 14.28 9.90
N ASP A 97 -11.91 15.08 8.94
CA ASP A 97 -10.75 15.99 9.07
C ASP A 97 -10.96 17.09 10.13
N ARG A 98 -12.21 17.34 10.50
CA ARG A 98 -12.61 18.36 11.49
C ARG A 98 -12.58 17.85 12.92
N GLU A 99 -12.57 16.52 13.11
CA GLU A 99 -12.52 15.91 14.44
C GLU A 99 -11.16 16.08 15.08
N THR A 100 -11.16 16.56 16.31
CA THR A 100 -10.01 16.55 17.21
C THR A 100 -10.03 15.28 18.07
N ILE A 101 -8.99 15.05 18.85
CA ILE A 101 -8.94 13.92 19.80
C ILE A 101 -10.03 14.01 20.87
N ALA A 102 -10.57 15.20 21.12
CA ALA A 102 -11.65 15.41 22.07
C ALA A 102 -13.02 15.00 21.51
N ASP A 103 -13.19 15.04 20.19
CA ASP A 103 -14.47 14.82 19.50
C ASP A 103 -14.63 13.39 18.97
N VAL A 104 -13.52 12.76 18.58
CA VAL A 104 -13.52 11.44 17.95
C VAL A 104 -14.02 10.37 18.91
N SER A 105 -14.94 9.51 18.45
CA SER A 105 -15.39 8.37 19.25
C SER A 105 -14.27 7.31 19.38
N THR A 106 -14.29 6.54 20.46
CA THR A 106 -13.37 5.40 20.65
C THR A 106 -13.45 4.41 19.49
N ASP A 107 -14.66 4.10 19.02
CA ASP A 107 -14.87 3.16 17.92
C ASP A 107 -14.24 3.67 16.61
N GLU A 108 -14.40 4.94 16.29
CA GLU A 108 -13.79 5.56 15.10
C GLU A 108 -12.27 5.59 15.23
N PHE A 109 -11.72 5.96 16.39
CA PHE A 109 -10.30 5.90 16.68
C PHE A 109 -9.74 4.49 16.45
N VAL A 110 -10.40 3.47 17.05
CA VAL A 110 -10.04 2.06 16.89
C VAL A 110 -10.12 1.63 15.42
N ARG A 111 -11.19 1.99 14.71
CA ARG A 111 -11.36 1.69 13.29
C ARG A 111 -10.18 2.21 12.46
N VAL A 112 -9.76 3.45 12.67
CA VAL A 112 -8.67 4.07 11.92
C VAL A 112 -7.32 3.42 12.25
N ILE A 113 -7.04 3.20 13.54
CA ILE A 113 -5.78 2.55 13.97
C ILE A 113 -5.70 1.11 13.47
N VAL A 114 -6.76 0.33 13.59
CA VAL A 114 -6.79 -1.06 13.12
C VAL A 114 -6.59 -1.12 11.60
N THR A 115 -7.32 -0.30 10.86
CA THR A 115 -7.25 -0.33 9.39
C THR A 115 -5.91 0.18 8.85
N ASN A 116 -5.32 1.23 9.46
CA ASN A 116 -4.15 1.89 8.92
C ASN A 116 -2.81 1.37 9.46
N ALA A 117 -2.81 0.71 10.63
CA ALA A 117 -1.58 0.25 11.26
C ALA A 117 -1.56 -1.27 11.48
N LEU A 118 -2.50 -1.81 12.24
CA LEU A 118 -2.50 -3.23 12.59
C LEU A 118 -2.70 -4.13 11.36
N SER A 119 -3.73 -3.84 10.56
CA SER A 119 -4.11 -4.68 9.41
C SER A 119 -3.05 -4.71 8.30
N PRO A 120 -2.46 -3.58 7.87
CA PRO A 120 -1.34 -3.59 6.93
C PRO A 120 -0.16 -4.45 7.40
N MET A 121 0.18 -4.38 8.68
CA MET A 121 1.28 -5.18 9.22
C MET A 121 0.95 -6.67 9.30
N ARG A 122 -0.29 -7.04 9.63
CA ARG A 122 -0.77 -8.43 9.54
C ARG A 122 -0.69 -8.98 8.11
N VAL A 123 -1.04 -8.16 7.12
CA VAL A 123 -0.87 -8.52 5.71
C VAL A 123 0.61 -8.73 5.38
N ILE A 124 1.49 -7.81 5.74
CA ILE A 124 2.94 -7.95 5.49
C ILE A 124 3.46 -9.24 6.14
N GLU A 125 3.13 -9.52 7.41
CA GLU A 125 3.53 -10.76 8.11
C GLU A 125 3.02 -12.02 7.40
N ALA A 126 1.79 -12.00 6.88
CA ALA A 126 1.19 -13.14 6.22
C ALA A 126 1.74 -13.42 4.82
N PHE A 127 2.24 -12.42 4.10
CA PHE A 127 2.62 -12.53 2.69
C PHE A 127 4.12 -12.32 2.42
N GLN A 128 4.92 -11.93 3.41
CA GLN A 128 6.33 -11.61 3.21
C GLN A 128 7.15 -12.76 2.61
N ASP A 129 6.81 -14.00 2.91
CA ASP A 129 7.48 -15.20 2.39
C ASP A 129 7.19 -15.47 0.91
N LEU A 130 6.18 -14.82 0.33
CA LEU A 130 5.92 -14.79 -1.11
C LEU A 130 6.79 -13.78 -1.86
N VAL A 131 7.56 -12.96 -1.15
CA VAL A 131 8.47 -11.95 -1.74
C VAL A 131 9.90 -12.51 -1.70
N PRO A 132 10.53 -12.77 -2.85
CA PRO A 132 11.87 -13.32 -2.90
C PRO A 132 12.92 -12.36 -2.32
N PRO A 133 14.14 -12.81 -2.03
CA PRO A 133 15.22 -11.97 -1.51
C PRO A 133 15.56 -10.74 -2.34
N THR A 134 15.26 -10.76 -3.64
CA THR A 134 15.47 -9.63 -4.57
C THR A 134 14.25 -8.72 -4.67
N GLY A 135 13.15 -9.04 -3.99
CA GLY A 135 11.89 -8.31 -4.06
C GLY A 135 11.83 -7.11 -3.11
N THR A 136 10.66 -6.50 -3.09
CA THR A 136 10.39 -5.29 -2.29
C THR A 136 9.10 -5.47 -1.49
N ILE A 137 9.10 -5.03 -0.24
CA ILE A 137 7.91 -4.93 0.62
C ILE A 137 7.64 -3.45 0.86
N GLY A 138 6.52 -2.95 0.37
CA GLY A 138 6.13 -1.54 0.51
C GLY A 138 4.78 -1.36 1.18
N VAL A 139 4.61 -0.25 1.88
CA VAL A 139 3.31 0.16 2.42
C VAL A 139 3.09 1.65 2.22
N MET A 140 1.86 2.00 1.87
CA MET A 140 1.45 3.39 1.74
C MET A 140 1.25 3.99 3.13
N THR A 141 2.15 4.87 3.50
CA THR A 141 2.01 5.72 4.67
C THR A 141 1.59 7.14 4.27
N SER A 142 2.08 8.15 4.92
CA SER A 142 1.81 9.56 4.64
C SER A 142 2.94 10.41 5.22
N GLY A 143 3.25 11.55 4.62
CA GLY A 143 4.08 12.58 5.27
C GLY A 143 3.50 13.05 6.62
N LEU A 144 2.18 12.90 6.81
CA LEU A 144 1.51 13.17 8.08
C LEU A 144 1.85 12.13 9.17
N GLY A 145 2.42 10.97 8.82
CA GLY A 145 2.93 9.99 9.78
C GLY A 145 4.29 10.35 10.38
N SER A 146 4.93 11.40 9.89
CA SER A 146 6.15 11.94 10.49
C SER A 146 5.82 12.73 11.76
N VAL A 147 6.34 12.27 12.90
CA VAL A 147 6.23 12.98 14.19
C VAL A 147 7.07 14.26 14.16
N ALA A 148 8.27 14.18 13.56
CA ALA A 148 9.18 15.33 13.44
C ALA A 148 8.59 16.49 12.62
N ASN A 149 7.76 16.17 11.59
CA ASN A 149 7.12 17.19 10.76
C ASN A 149 5.74 17.63 11.27
N ASN A 150 5.31 17.20 12.44
CA ASN A 150 4.00 17.57 12.99
C ASN A 150 4.06 18.93 13.69
N GLN A 151 4.06 20.00 12.91
CA GLN A 151 4.02 21.38 13.41
C GLN A 151 2.61 21.99 13.34
N ALA A 152 1.73 21.49 12.47
CA ALA A 152 0.39 22.03 12.25
C ALA A 152 -0.69 21.43 13.17
N GLY A 153 -0.47 20.26 13.74
CA GLY A 153 -1.36 19.59 14.69
C GLY A 153 -2.62 18.94 14.11
N SER A 154 -3.14 19.39 12.99
CA SER A 154 -4.38 18.86 12.38
C SER A 154 -4.30 17.37 12.00
N TYR A 155 -5.45 16.72 11.74
CA TYR A 155 -5.55 15.30 11.35
C TYR A 155 -5.03 14.34 12.44
N GLU A 156 -5.28 14.63 13.70
CA GLU A 156 -4.66 13.97 14.86
C GLU A 156 -4.73 12.44 14.80
N VAL A 157 -5.94 11.89 14.60
CA VAL A 157 -6.16 10.43 14.56
C VAL A 157 -5.47 9.80 13.34
N TYR A 158 -5.58 10.44 12.18
CA TYR A 158 -4.93 9.94 10.96
C TYR A 158 -3.41 9.97 11.12
N ARG A 159 -2.83 11.08 11.63
CA ARG A 159 -1.39 11.19 11.93
C ARG A 159 -0.96 10.08 12.87
N ALA A 160 -1.66 9.90 13.99
CA ALA A 160 -1.36 8.86 14.98
C ALA A 160 -1.37 7.46 14.34
N SER A 161 -2.34 7.17 13.46
CA SER A 161 -2.42 5.88 12.77
C SER A 161 -1.25 5.63 11.82
N LYS A 162 -0.81 6.66 11.09
CA LYS A 162 0.33 6.55 10.17
C LYS A 162 1.68 6.52 10.90
N ALA A 163 1.82 7.23 12.02
CA ALA A 163 2.96 7.12 12.90
C ALA A 163 3.06 5.72 13.55
N ALA A 164 1.93 5.15 13.97
CA ALA A 164 1.86 3.78 14.46
C ALA A 164 2.30 2.77 13.40
N LEU A 165 1.80 2.90 12.15
CA LEU A 165 2.25 2.08 11.02
C LEU A 165 3.76 2.18 10.81
N ASN A 166 4.31 3.41 10.81
CA ASN A 166 5.75 3.65 10.64
C ASN A 166 6.57 2.94 11.74
N THR A 167 6.12 3.03 12.99
CA THR A 167 6.76 2.35 14.14
C THR A 167 6.70 0.84 14.00
N LEU A 168 5.55 0.28 13.64
CA LEU A 168 5.38 -1.16 13.47
C LEU A 168 6.23 -1.70 12.31
N MET A 169 6.31 -0.98 11.19
CA MET A 169 7.17 -1.35 10.07
C MET A 169 8.66 -1.27 10.45
N ARG A 170 9.06 -0.31 11.27
CA ARG A 170 10.42 -0.22 11.81
C ARG A 170 10.74 -1.40 12.72
N SER A 171 9.80 -1.82 13.56
CA SER A 171 9.94 -3.01 14.41
C SER A 171 10.02 -4.29 13.58
N PHE A 172 9.22 -4.40 12.50
CA PHE A 172 9.31 -5.50 11.55
C PHE A 172 10.71 -5.56 10.91
N ALA A 173 11.21 -4.46 10.37
CA ALA A 173 12.53 -4.40 9.77
C ALA A 173 13.65 -4.75 10.76
N ALA A 174 13.55 -4.33 12.03
CA ALA A 174 14.52 -4.67 13.07
C ALA A 174 14.51 -6.17 13.41
N ARG A 175 13.34 -6.81 13.46
CA ARG A 175 13.22 -8.26 13.64
C ARG A 175 13.79 -9.07 12.46
N HIS A 176 13.83 -8.48 11.28
CA HIS A 176 14.36 -9.06 10.06
C HIS A 176 15.71 -8.40 9.68
N ALA A 177 16.54 -8.11 10.69
CA ALA A 177 17.87 -7.55 10.46
C ALA A 177 18.70 -8.49 9.56
N GLY A 178 19.28 -7.94 8.49
CA GLY A 178 20.01 -8.73 7.47
C GLY A 178 19.14 -9.24 6.31
N ASP A 179 17.84 -8.98 6.31
CA ASP A 179 16.98 -9.26 5.15
C ASP A 179 17.44 -8.42 3.94
N PRO A 180 17.75 -9.05 2.79
CA PRO A 180 18.24 -8.32 1.61
C PRO A 180 17.16 -7.53 0.87
N ARG A 181 15.89 -7.75 1.19
CA ARG A 181 14.77 -7.06 0.53
C ARG A 181 14.73 -5.57 0.86
N ALA A 182 14.32 -4.76 -0.10
CA ALA A 182 13.94 -3.38 0.17
C ALA A 182 12.64 -3.33 0.97
N MET A 183 12.60 -2.52 2.02
CA MET A 183 11.39 -2.26 2.81
C MET A 183 11.06 -0.78 2.73
N LEU A 184 9.81 -0.43 2.38
CA LEU A 184 9.45 0.94 2.04
C LEU A 184 8.20 1.41 2.77
N LEU A 185 8.34 2.56 3.41
CA LEU A 185 7.24 3.42 3.81
C LEU A 185 7.12 4.55 2.79
N MET A 186 6.02 4.58 2.02
CA MET A 186 5.86 5.53 0.92
C MET A 186 4.83 6.61 1.23
N ALA A 187 5.25 7.87 1.16
CA ALA A 187 4.38 9.03 1.26
C ALA A 187 4.04 9.57 -0.14
N PRO A 188 2.78 9.49 -0.59
CA PRO A 188 2.40 9.82 -1.98
C PRO A 188 2.33 11.33 -2.25
N GLY A 189 2.52 12.17 -1.22
CA GLY A 189 2.17 13.59 -1.25
C GLY A 189 0.69 13.82 -0.91
N TRP A 190 0.23 15.07 -1.02
CA TRP A 190 -1.18 15.40 -0.86
C TRP A 190 -1.86 15.42 -2.23
N VAL A 191 -2.65 14.37 -2.50
CA VAL A 191 -3.13 14.03 -3.85
C VAL A 191 -4.65 14.13 -3.93
N ARG A 192 -5.18 14.73 -5.00
CA ARG A 192 -6.63 14.86 -5.28
C ARG A 192 -7.26 13.48 -5.48
N THR A 193 -7.90 13.00 -4.44
CA THR A 193 -8.67 11.76 -4.35
C THR A 193 -9.86 12.02 -3.43
N ASP A 194 -10.78 11.07 -3.32
CA ASP A 194 -11.87 11.16 -2.31
C ASP A 194 -11.33 11.41 -0.89
N MET A 195 -10.16 10.84 -0.57
CA MET A 195 -9.51 11.02 0.72
C MET A 195 -8.76 12.34 0.83
N GLY A 196 -8.06 12.77 -0.21
CA GLY A 196 -7.23 13.97 -0.19
C GLY A 196 -7.99 15.27 -0.40
N GLY A 197 -9.21 15.18 -0.96
CA GLY A 197 -10.04 16.32 -1.26
C GLY A 197 -9.61 17.09 -2.51
N VAL A 198 -10.47 18.02 -2.94
CA VAL A 198 -10.27 18.81 -4.18
C VAL A 198 -9.17 19.87 -4.05
N GLN A 199 -8.83 20.26 -2.82
CA GLN A 199 -7.81 21.27 -2.52
C GLN A 199 -6.38 20.73 -2.59
N ALA A 200 -6.21 19.41 -2.74
CA ALA A 200 -4.88 18.82 -2.81
C ALA A 200 -4.11 19.32 -4.04
N PRO A 201 -2.83 19.72 -3.90
CA PRO A 201 -2.06 20.33 -4.97
C PRO A 201 -1.69 19.35 -6.09
N LEU A 202 -1.50 18.07 -5.76
CA LEU A 202 -1.07 17.06 -6.73
C LEU A 202 -2.27 16.35 -7.34
N SER A 203 -2.20 16.03 -8.63
CA SER A 203 -3.07 15.05 -9.25
C SER A 203 -2.54 13.62 -9.03
N VAL A 204 -3.38 12.64 -9.30
CA VAL A 204 -3.00 11.23 -9.28
C VAL A 204 -1.93 10.94 -10.33
N GLU A 205 -2.08 11.53 -11.51
CA GLU A 205 -1.19 11.40 -12.67
C GLU A 205 0.20 12.03 -12.42
N GLU A 206 0.27 13.02 -11.53
CA GLU A 206 1.54 13.63 -11.11
C GLU A 206 2.26 12.82 -10.04
N SER A 207 1.52 12.17 -9.14
CA SER A 207 2.05 11.46 -7.99
C SER A 207 2.43 10.02 -8.33
N ILE A 208 1.53 9.22 -8.89
CA ILE A 208 1.67 7.77 -8.98
C ILE A 208 2.80 7.32 -9.90
N PRO A 209 3.04 7.89 -11.10
CA PRO A 209 4.18 7.47 -11.91
C PRO A 209 5.52 7.71 -11.21
N LYS A 210 5.65 8.82 -10.49
CA LYS A 210 6.87 9.14 -9.72
C LYS A 210 7.04 8.21 -8.52
N LEU A 211 5.93 7.91 -7.81
CA LEU A 211 5.94 6.96 -6.70
C LEU A 211 6.35 5.56 -7.19
N ALA A 212 5.78 5.07 -8.29
CA ALA A 212 6.14 3.78 -8.87
C ALA A 212 7.62 3.74 -9.30
N SER A 213 8.11 4.82 -9.93
CA SER A 213 9.52 4.98 -10.27
C SER A 213 10.42 4.95 -9.03
N THR A 214 10.03 5.66 -7.95
CA THR A 214 10.75 5.65 -6.68
C THR A 214 10.80 4.25 -6.07
N VAL A 215 9.66 3.54 -6.00
CA VAL A 215 9.60 2.17 -5.48
C VAL A 215 10.52 1.24 -6.28
N ASN A 216 10.45 1.30 -7.61
CA ASN A 216 11.29 0.47 -8.49
C ASN A 216 12.78 0.78 -8.34
N ALA A 217 13.15 2.03 -8.10
CA ALA A 217 14.53 2.45 -7.88
C ALA A 217 15.13 1.97 -6.55
N GLN A 218 14.31 1.48 -5.62
CA GLN A 218 14.77 0.90 -4.34
C GLN A 218 14.97 -0.61 -4.41
N GLN A 219 14.56 -1.28 -5.48
CA GLN A 219 14.77 -2.71 -5.64
C GLN A 219 16.26 -3.08 -5.46
N GLY A 220 16.52 -4.08 -4.60
CA GLY A 220 17.89 -4.50 -4.27
C GLY A 220 18.63 -3.61 -3.26
N LYS A 221 18.00 -2.58 -2.72
CA LYS A 221 18.56 -1.75 -1.63
C LYS A 221 17.97 -2.24 -0.31
N ALA A 222 18.70 -3.11 0.38
CA ALA A 222 18.27 -3.69 1.65
C ALA A 222 17.95 -2.65 2.72
N GLY A 223 17.03 -3.01 3.61
CA GLY A 223 16.66 -2.23 4.77
C GLY A 223 15.45 -1.32 4.56
N LEU A 224 15.03 -0.67 5.63
CA LEU A 224 13.82 0.16 5.67
C LEU A 224 14.12 1.61 5.34
N GLN A 225 13.36 2.14 4.39
CA GLN A 225 13.40 3.56 4.01
C GLN A 225 12.01 4.18 4.13
N TYR A 226 11.96 5.43 4.61
CA TYR A 226 10.75 6.25 4.61
C TYR A 226 10.94 7.38 3.60
N LEU A 227 10.24 7.27 2.46
CA LEU A 227 10.44 8.14 1.29
C LEU A 227 9.13 8.80 0.86
N ASP A 228 9.25 9.99 0.28
CA ASP A 228 8.15 10.58 -0.46
C ASP A 228 8.12 10.06 -1.92
N TYR A 229 7.10 10.48 -2.67
CA TYR A 229 6.89 10.07 -4.06
C TYR A 229 8.02 10.53 -5.02
N LEU A 230 8.87 11.46 -4.62
CA LEU A 230 10.07 11.91 -5.35
C LEU A 230 11.35 11.20 -4.91
N GLY A 231 11.27 10.26 -3.97
CA GLY A 231 12.42 9.54 -3.43
C GLY A 231 13.22 10.31 -2.37
N ARG A 232 12.68 11.39 -1.85
CA ARG A 232 13.31 12.15 -0.75
C ARG A 232 12.98 11.48 0.57
N THR A 233 13.98 11.40 1.45
CA THR A 233 13.78 10.89 2.82
C THR A 233 12.81 11.78 3.60
N VAL A 234 11.81 11.15 4.22
CA VAL A 234 10.89 11.81 5.15
C VAL A 234 11.42 11.60 6.57
N PRO A 235 11.55 12.65 7.38
CA PRO A 235 11.88 12.49 8.81
C PRO A 235 10.85 11.63 9.54
N TRP A 236 11.30 10.91 10.58
CA TRP A 236 10.45 10.00 11.37
C TRP A 236 9.50 10.74 12.32
#